data_4b685ab91a4f72efb7b2e5d181f16efb
#
_entry.id   4b685ab91a4f72efb7b2e5d181f16efb
#
_cell.length_a   1.000
_cell.length_b   1.000
_cell.length_c   1.000
_cell.angle_alpha   90.00
_cell.angle_beta   90.00
_cell.angle_gamma   90.00
#
_symmetry.space_group_name_H-M   'P 1'
#
loop_
_entity.id
_entity.type
_entity.pdbx_description
1 polymer ?
#
loop_
_entity_poly.entity_id
_entity_poly.type
_entity_poly.pdbx_seq_one_letter_code
_entity_poly.pdbx_strand_id
1 'polypeptide(L)'
;DEIRTPNGLGYSIVKGGLFGNPMRKEETKIAIISYGYMLGRCLDVQKKLLDNNMEVSLYNMSKIKPNPIVKMKKVFRDYDKVITVEEQTLSGGFGSAVLEGMSDNNVQKPLLRIGLPERYIFENGDRDYHLDNNGLSVDSIYDKVLKFRNE
;
A
#
# COMPACT_ATOMS: atom_id res chain seq x y z
N ASP A 1 -5.83 2.04 18.58
CA ASP A 1 -4.98 3.06 17.94
C ASP A 1 -5.82 3.85 16.95
N GLU A 2 -6.09 5.13 17.26
CA GLU A 2 -6.93 5.99 16.42
C GLU A 2 -6.26 6.27 15.07
N ILE A 3 -6.96 5.93 14.01
CA ILE A 3 -6.62 6.38 12.66
C ILE A 3 -6.94 7.87 12.60
N ARG A 4 -5.95 8.72 12.80
CA ARG A 4 -6.12 10.17 12.64
C ARG A 4 -6.09 10.53 11.16
N THR A 5 -7.23 10.91 10.62
CA THR A 5 -7.29 11.60 9.31
C THR A 5 -6.80 13.04 9.48
N PRO A 6 -5.66 13.42 8.92
CA PRO A 6 -5.27 14.83 8.90
C PRO A 6 -6.28 15.62 8.08
N ASN A 7 -6.73 16.74 8.62
CA ASN A 7 -7.75 17.61 8.07
C ASN A 7 -7.63 17.78 6.55
N GLY A 8 -8.56 17.21 5.79
CA GLY A 8 -8.75 17.49 4.37
C GLY A 8 -7.68 16.93 3.42
N LEU A 9 -6.70 16.12 3.87
CA LEU A 9 -5.65 15.59 3.00
C LEU A 9 -6.11 14.40 2.15
N GLY A 10 -7.14 13.67 2.59
CA GLY A 10 -7.65 12.50 1.87
C GLY A 10 -6.84 11.22 2.07
N TYR A 11 -5.82 11.26 2.93
CA TYR A 11 -5.05 10.10 3.40
C TYR A 11 -4.59 10.30 4.84
N SER A 12 -4.27 9.23 5.53
CA SER A 12 -3.68 9.26 6.87
C SER A 12 -2.63 8.18 7.03
N ILE A 13 -1.64 8.46 7.87
CA ILE A 13 -0.70 7.43 8.31
C ILE A 13 -1.40 6.58 9.38
N VAL A 14 -1.45 5.28 9.16
CA VAL A 14 -2.08 4.33 10.09
C VAL A 14 -1.07 3.93 11.17
N LYS A 15 0.14 3.60 10.72
CA LYS A 15 1.27 3.30 11.58
C LYS A 15 2.52 3.61 10.77
N GLY A 16 3.28 4.59 11.21
CA GLY A 16 4.65 4.80 10.74
C GLY A 16 5.56 3.82 11.43
N GLY A 17 6.67 3.49 10.81
CA GLY A 17 7.77 2.86 11.51
C GLY A 17 8.03 3.60 12.82
N LEU A 18 8.46 2.90 13.84
CA LEU A 18 8.59 3.35 15.23
C LEU A 18 8.93 4.84 15.36
N PHE A 19 7.95 5.61 15.84
CA PHE A 19 8.21 6.97 16.32
C PHE A 19 9.31 6.89 17.39
N GLY A 20 10.53 7.26 17.04
CA GLY A 20 11.65 7.31 17.96
C GLY A 20 12.88 6.46 17.58
N ASN A 21 12.79 5.53 16.65
CA ASN A 21 14.00 4.93 16.10
C ASN A 21 14.34 5.61 14.77
N PRO A 22 15.51 6.25 14.63
CA PRO A 22 15.96 6.69 13.33
C PRO A 22 16.06 5.44 12.45
N MET A 23 15.28 5.39 11.36
CA MET A 23 15.45 4.37 10.33
C MET A 23 16.95 4.28 10.03
N ARG A 24 17.50 3.07 10.05
CA ARG A 24 18.90 2.89 9.70
C ARG A 24 19.13 3.54 8.32
N LYS A 25 20.14 4.37 8.22
CA LYS A 25 20.42 5.20 7.02
C LYS A 25 20.58 4.41 5.72
N GLU A 26 20.65 3.09 5.81
CA GLU A 26 20.96 2.16 4.71
C GLU A 26 19.77 1.28 4.30
N GLU A 27 18.58 1.43 4.90
CA GLU A 27 17.43 0.60 4.59
C GLU A 27 16.49 1.27 3.58
N THR A 28 16.07 0.52 2.55
CA THR A 28 15.06 0.94 1.57
C THR A 28 13.75 1.29 2.30
N LYS A 29 13.33 2.53 2.19
CA LYS A 29 12.10 3.03 2.80
C LYS A 29 10.90 2.73 1.91
N ILE A 30 9.94 1.97 2.42
CA ILE A 30 8.76 1.54 1.67
C ILE A 30 7.50 2.13 2.31
N ALA A 31 6.65 2.74 1.46
CA ALA A 31 5.30 3.13 1.81
C ALA A 31 4.28 2.16 1.18
N ILE A 32 3.43 1.56 1.99
CA ILE A 32 2.24 0.83 1.54
C ILE A 32 1.05 1.77 1.62
N ILE A 33 0.29 1.88 0.54
CA ILE A 33 -0.91 2.70 0.46
C ILE A 33 -2.09 1.77 0.18
N SER A 34 -3.10 1.81 1.03
CA SER A 34 -4.27 0.96 0.89
C SER A 34 -5.54 1.69 1.35
N TYR A 35 -6.69 1.10 1.16
CA TYR A 35 -7.97 1.64 1.58
C TYR A 35 -8.98 0.52 1.88
N GLY A 36 -10.05 0.90 2.60
CA GLY A 36 -11.17 0.00 2.84
C GLY A 36 -10.77 -1.29 3.56
N TYR A 37 -11.33 -2.39 3.11
CA TYR A 37 -11.12 -3.71 3.72
C TYR A 37 -9.67 -4.16 3.70
N MET A 38 -8.94 -3.87 2.61
CA MET A 38 -7.54 -4.28 2.48
C MET A 38 -6.62 -3.61 3.49
N LEU A 39 -7.05 -2.51 4.11
CA LEU A 39 -6.26 -1.85 5.15
C LEU A 39 -6.01 -2.76 6.36
N GLY A 40 -7.01 -3.56 6.76
CA GLY A 40 -6.86 -4.56 7.83
C GLY A 40 -5.78 -5.59 7.49
N ARG A 41 -5.84 -6.17 6.28
CA ARG A 41 -4.80 -7.11 5.82
C ARG A 41 -3.41 -6.48 5.74
N CYS A 42 -3.34 -5.22 5.30
CA CYS A 42 -2.07 -4.49 5.28
C CYS A 42 -1.50 -4.22 6.68
N LEU A 43 -2.32 -4.07 7.70
CA LEU A 43 -1.88 -4.00 9.09
C LEU A 43 -1.23 -5.31 9.54
N ASP A 44 -1.83 -6.45 9.19
CA ASP A 44 -1.26 -7.77 9.51
C ASP A 44 0.06 -8.01 8.75
N VAL A 45 0.13 -7.59 7.48
CA VAL A 45 1.38 -7.61 6.70
C VAL A 45 2.45 -6.74 7.35
N GLN A 46 2.11 -5.52 7.75
CA GLN A 46 3.04 -4.60 8.42
C GLN A 46 3.57 -5.21 9.71
N LYS A 47 2.71 -5.82 10.52
CA LYS A 47 3.11 -6.52 11.74
C LYS A 47 4.07 -7.66 11.43
N LYS A 48 3.75 -8.51 10.45
CA LYS A 48 4.61 -9.63 10.04
C LYS A 48 5.97 -9.15 9.53
N LEU A 49 6.02 -8.06 8.78
CA LEU A 49 7.27 -7.44 8.34
C LEU A 49 8.10 -6.94 9.53
N LEU A 50 7.47 -6.27 10.48
CA LEU A 50 8.13 -5.76 11.68
C LEU A 50 8.70 -6.91 12.54
N ASP A 51 7.96 -8.00 12.70
CA ASP A 51 8.42 -9.20 13.43
C ASP A 51 9.66 -9.83 12.75
N ASN A 52 9.89 -9.55 11.47
CA ASN A 52 11.07 -9.93 10.69
C ASN A 52 12.07 -8.77 10.51
N ASN A 53 12.06 -7.78 11.40
CA ASN A 53 12.97 -6.63 11.39
C ASN A 53 12.90 -5.77 10.13
N MET A 54 11.76 -5.72 9.47
CA MET A 54 11.53 -4.85 8.32
C MET A 54 10.44 -3.82 8.63
N GLU A 55 10.80 -2.56 8.60
CA GLU A 55 9.85 -1.46 8.80
C GLU A 55 9.28 -0.98 7.47
N VAL A 56 7.96 -0.83 7.43
CA VAL A 56 7.23 -0.17 6.35
C VAL A 56 6.21 0.79 6.94
N SER A 57 5.93 1.87 6.23
CA SER A 57 4.85 2.77 6.63
C SER A 57 3.58 2.41 5.89
N LEU A 58 2.46 2.41 6.60
CA LEU A 58 1.14 2.13 6.04
C LEU A 58 0.29 3.41 6.02
N TYR A 59 -0.24 3.73 4.85
CA TYR A 59 -1.12 4.88 4.62
C TYR A 59 -2.53 4.40 4.25
N ASN A 60 -3.52 4.95 4.92
CA ASN A 60 -4.92 4.82 4.54
C ASN A 60 -5.31 5.93 3.57
N MET A 61 -5.75 5.55 2.38
CA MET A 61 -6.31 6.47 1.41
C MET A 61 -7.82 6.60 1.65
N SER A 62 -8.23 7.54 2.50
CA SER A 62 -9.63 7.77 2.82
C SER A 62 -10.41 8.50 1.72
N LYS A 63 -9.71 9.12 0.76
CA LYS A 63 -10.30 9.86 -0.36
C LYS A 63 -9.52 9.60 -1.64
N ILE A 64 -10.16 8.95 -2.61
CA ILE A 64 -9.56 8.61 -3.90
C ILE A 64 -9.80 9.72 -4.93
N LYS A 65 -10.94 10.36 -4.88
CA LYS A 65 -11.31 11.46 -5.80
C LYS A 65 -11.74 12.72 -5.03
N PRO A 66 -11.28 13.91 -5.45
CA PRO A 66 -10.25 14.13 -6.46
C PRO A 66 -8.92 13.50 -6.05
N ASN A 67 -8.08 13.15 -7.04
CA ASN A 67 -6.84 12.40 -6.81
C ASN A 67 -5.94 13.14 -5.80
N PRO A 68 -5.61 12.54 -4.65
CA PRO A 68 -4.87 13.20 -3.59
C PRO A 68 -3.35 13.21 -3.79
N ILE A 69 -2.82 12.71 -4.92
CA ILE A 69 -1.38 12.56 -5.16
C ILE A 69 -0.62 13.88 -5.00
N VAL A 70 -1.20 15.00 -5.41
CA VAL A 70 -0.58 16.33 -5.20
C VAL A 70 -0.25 16.55 -3.72
N LYS A 71 -1.16 16.15 -2.82
CA LYS A 71 -1.00 16.27 -1.37
C LYS A 71 -0.03 15.22 -0.80
N MET A 72 0.16 14.12 -1.53
CA MET A 72 1.06 13.02 -1.15
C MET A 72 2.49 13.20 -1.68
N LYS A 73 2.83 14.29 -2.36
CA LYS A 73 4.20 14.53 -2.85
C LYS A 73 5.27 14.35 -1.77
N LYS A 74 4.95 14.71 -0.52
CA LYS A 74 5.85 14.47 0.61
C LYS A 74 6.07 12.98 0.85
N VAL A 75 5.00 12.16 0.84
CA VAL A 75 5.10 10.70 0.98
C VAL A 75 6.03 10.14 -0.10
N PHE A 76 5.78 10.48 -1.37
CA PHE A 76 6.62 9.99 -2.45
C PHE A 76 8.08 10.46 -2.36
N ARG A 77 8.33 11.63 -1.81
CA ARG A 77 9.70 12.14 -1.62
C ARG A 77 10.44 11.40 -0.51
N ASP A 78 9.74 11.09 0.58
CA ASP A 78 10.34 10.56 1.81
C ASP A 78 10.56 9.03 1.75
N TYR A 79 10.03 8.34 0.72
CA TYR A 79 10.16 6.89 0.51
C TYR A 79 10.86 6.57 -0.80
N ASP A 80 11.59 5.47 -0.81
CA ASP A 80 12.31 4.99 -1.99
C ASP A 80 11.38 4.22 -2.93
N LYS A 81 10.46 3.44 -2.37
CA LYS A 81 9.49 2.60 -3.09
C LYS A 81 8.09 2.77 -2.54
N VAL A 82 7.10 2.64 -3.41
CA VAL A 82 5.69 2.73 -3.06
C VAL A 82 4.96 1.46 -3.48
N ILE A 83 4.06 0.98 -2.64
CA ILE A 83 3.21 -0.18 -2.92
C ILE A 83 1.75 0.24 -2.75
N THR A 84 0.90 -0.09 -3.70
CA THR A 84 -0.55 0.00 -3.53
C THR A 84 -1.15 -1.38 -3.35
N VAL A 85 -2.11 -1.51 -2.42
CA VAL A 85 -2.83 -2.76 -2.17
C VAL A 85 -4.33 -2.49 -2.24
N GLU A 86 -5.01 -3.22 -3.12
CA GLU A 86 -6.43 -3.05 -3.40
C GLU A 86 -7.14 -4.38 -3.65
N GLU A 87 -8.45 -4.43 -3.47
CA GLU A 87 -9.29 -5.57 -3.86
C GLU A 87 -10.00 -5.36 -5.21
N GLN A 88 -9.48 -4.49 -6.03
CA GLN A 88 -9.93 -4.25 -7.40
C GLN A 88 -8.98 -4.93 -8.40
N THR A 89 -9.42 -5.05 -9.64
CA THR A 89 -8.53 -5.40 -10.74
C THR A 89 -7.49 -4.31 -10.94
N LEU A 90 -6.28 -4.69 -11.30
CA LEU A 90 -5.16 -3.74 -11.46
C LEU A 90 -5.43 -2.69 -12.56
N SER A 91 -6.11 -3.09 -13.64
CA SER A 91 -6.47 -2.17 -14.71
C SER A 91 -7.65 -1.30 -14.28
N GLY A 92 -7.47 0.01 -14.27
CA GLY A 92 -8.50 0.96 -13.85
C GLY A 92 -8.80 0.99 -12.34
N GLY A 93 -8.08 0.22 -11.52
CA GLY A 93 -8.24 0.20 -10.07
C GLY A 93 -7.55 1.37 -9.36
N PHE A 94 -7.48 1.28 -8.04
CA PHE A 94 -6.85 2.29 -7.19
C PHE A 94 -5.37 2.51 -7.51
N GLY A 95 -4.62 1.43 -7.72
CA GLY A 95 -3.20 1.52 -8.09
C GLY A 95 -2.98 2.20 -9.43
N SER A 96 -3.94 2.08 -10.38
CA SER A 96 -3.92 2.84 -11.63
C SER A 96 -4.13 4.33 -11.37
N ALA A 97 -5.08 4.71 -10.52
CA ALA A 97 -5.30 6.11 -10.16
C ALA A 97 -4.06 6.73 -9.47
N VAL A 98 -3.35 5.95 -8.65
CA VAL A 98 -2.08 6.38 -8.05
C VAL A 98 -1.01 6.58 -9.14
N LEU A 99 -0.86 5.64 -10.07
CA LEU A 99 0.09 5.74 -11.18
C LEU A 99 -0.18 6.95 -12.08
N GLU A 100 -1.44 7.18 -12.45
CA GLU A 100 -1.87 8.36 -13.21
C GLU A 100 -1.51 9.65 -12.46
N GLY A 101 -1.85 9.74 -11.18
CA GLY A 101 -1.52 10.89 -10.36
C GLY A 101 -0.01 11.11 -10.21
N MET A 102 0.79 10.04 -10.13
CA MET A 102 2.25 10.13 -10.14
C MET A 102 2.75 10.71 -11.47
N SER A 103 2.24 10.19 -12.58
CA SER A 103 2.60 10.67 -13.94
C SER A 103 2.25 12.13 -14.13
N ASP A 104 1.03 12.54 -13.82
CA ASP A 104 0.55 13.91 -13.96
C ASP A 104 1.32 14.95 -13.12
N ASN A 105 1.98 14.46 -12.06
CA ASN A 105 2.73 15.32 -11.14
C ASN A 105 4.25 15.13 -11.23
N ASN A 106 4.76 14.45 -12.26
CA ASN A 106 6.17 14.17 -12.48
C ASN A 106 6.84 13.48 -11.26
N VAL A 107 6.11 12.57 -10.60
CA VAL A 107 6.64 11.76 -9.50
C VAL A 107 7.21 10.48 -10.09
N GLN A 108 8.54 10.34 -10.03
CA GLN A 108 9.25 9.15 -10.52
C GLN A 108 9.73 8.31 -9.32
N LYS A 109 8.97 7.29 -8.98
CA LYS A 109 9.31 6.31 -7.95
C LYS A 109 8.89 4.91 -8.39
N PRO A 110 9.66 3.86 -8.04
CA PRO A 110 9.20 2.49 -8.22
C PRO A 110 7.85 2.28 -7.53
N LEU A 111 6.88 1.78 -8.28
CA LEU A 111 5.53 1.49 -7.80
C LEU A 111 5.18 0.04 -8.07
N LEU A 112 4.92 -0.73 -7.01
CA LEU A 112 4.31 -2.05 -7.09
C LEU A 112 2.80 -1.93 -6.83
N ARG A 113 1.99 -2.42 -7.75
CA ARG A 113 0.54 -2.51 -7.58
C ARG A 113 0.15 -3.94 -7.26
N ILE A 114 -0.52 -4.14 -6.13
CA ILE A 114 -1.03 -5.43 -5.67
C ILE A 114 -2.56 -5.35 -5.67
N GLY A 115 -3.21 -6.17 -6.47
CA GLY A 115 -4.65 -6.23 -6.64
C GLY A 115 -5.08 -7.54 -7.28
N LEU A 116 -6.37 -7.65 -7.61
CA LEU A 116 -6.91 -8.82 -8.28
C LEU A 116 -6.37 -8.95 -9.71
N PRO A 117 -6.15 -10.18 -10.19
CA PRO A 117 -5.76 -10.42 -11.58
C PRO A 117 -6.89 -10.06 -12.53
N GLU A 118 -6.53 -9.71 -13.78
CA GLU A 118 -7.48 -9.43 -14.87
C GLU A 118 -8.01 -10.73 -15.48
N ARG A 119 -8.78 -11.47 -14.71
CA ARG A 119 -9.45 -12.70 -15.15
C ARG A 119 -10.80 -12.85 -14.48
N TYR A 120 -11.70 -13.59 -15.09
CA TYR A 120 -12.93 -14.00 -14.45
C TYR A 120 -12.64 -15.01 -13.33
N ILE A 121 -13.31 -14.81 -12.19
CA ILE A 121 -13.26 -15.71 -11.03
C ILE A 121 -14.59 -16.43 -10.99
N PHE A 122 -14.59 -17.73 -11.24
CA PHE A 122 -15.80 -18.56 -11.35
C PHE A 122 -16.05 -19.40 -10.09
N GLU A 123 -15.08 -19.45 -9.19
CA GLU A 123 -15.17 -20.23 -7.98
C GLU A 123 -16.18 -19.61 -7.01
N ASN A 124 -16.93 -20.44 -6.30
CA ASN A 124 -17.81 -20.00 -5.23
C ASN A 124 -17.01 -19.88 -3.92
N GLY A 125 -17.23 -18.81 -3.20
CA GLY A 125 -16.55 -18.58 -1.92
C GLY A 125 -16.96 -17.24 -1.31
N ASP A 126 -16.56 -17.00 -0.08
CA ASP A 126 -16.69 -15.70 0.55
C ASP A 126 -15.56 -14.75 0.09
N ARG A 127 -15.59 -13.54 0.60
CA ARG A 127 -14.60 -12.50 0.25
C ARG A 127 -13.18 -12.93 0.58
N ASP A 128 -12.96 -13.48 1.77
CA ASP A 128 -11.64 -13.88 2.22
C ASP A 128 -11.08 -15.03 1.41
N TYR A 129 -11.92 -16.03 1.10
CA TYR A 129 -11.56 -17.11 0.19
C TYR A 129 -11.07 -16.58 -1.16
N HIS A 130 -11.80 -15.64 -1.76
CA HIS A 130 -11.40 -15.07 -3.06
C HIS A 130 -10.12 -14.25 -2.97
N LEU A 131 -9.96 -13.43 -1.94
CA LEU A 131 -8.74 -12.65 -1.74
C LEU A 131 -7.53 -13.56 -1.55
N ASP A 132 -7.65 -14.60 -0.74
CA ASP A 132 -6.54 -15.54 -0.46
C ASP A 132 -6.13 -16.32 -1.70
N ASN A 133 -7.09 -16.79 -2.49
CA ASN A 133 -6.81 -17.56 -3.71
C ASN A 133 -6.37 -16.70 -4.91
N ASN A 134 -6.47 -15.38 -4.81
CA ASN A 134 -6.05 -14.47 -5.88
C ASN A 134 -4.85 -13.59 -5.50
N GLY A 135 -4.03 -14.06 -4.56
CA GLY A 135 -2.75 -13.45 -4.25
C GLY A 135 -2.83 -12.21 -3.37
N LEU A 136 -3.92 -12.08 -2.60
CA LEU A 136 -4.18 -11.02 -1.63
C LEU A 136 -4.24 -11.53 -0.18
N SER A 137 -3.79 -12.75 0.09
CA SER A 137 -3.54 -13.20 1.46
C SER A 137 -2.41 -12.40 2.11
N VAL A 138 -2.37 -12.37 3.43
CA VAL A 138 -1.29 -11.71 4.19
C VAL A 138 0.08 -12.24 3.75
N ASP A 139 0.22 -13.56 3.60
CA ASP A 139 1.47 -14.19 3.19
C ASP A 139 1.86 -13.80 1.75
N SER A 140 0.90 -13.82 0.85
CA SER A 140 1.14 -13.44 -0.56
C SER A 140 1.57 -11.98 -0.71
N ILE A 141 0.95 -11.08 0.04
CA ILE A 141 1.32 -9.65 0.04
C ILE A 141 2.71 -9.50 0.67
N TYR A 142 2.97 -10.16 1.80
CA TYR A 142 4.27 -10.15 2.46
C TYR A 142 5.40 -10.57 1.52
N ASP A 143 5.26 -11.68 0.81
CA ASP A 143 6.26 -12.18 -0.13
C ASP A 143 6.51 -11.20 -1.30
N LYS A 144 5.44 -10.59 -1.82
CA LYS A 144 5.54 -9.56 -2.87
C LYS A 144 6.30 -8.31 -2.38
N VAL A 145 6.08 -7.90 -1.13
CA VAL A 145 6.79 -6.77 -0.52
C VAL A 145 8.28 -7.09 -0.39
N LEU A 146 8.63 -8.29 0.11
CA LEU A 146 10.02 -8.73 0.23
C LEU A 146 10.73 -8.77 -1.13
N LYS A 147 10.08 -9.34 -2.14
CA LYS A 147 10.63 -9.40 -3.50
C LYS A 147 10.89 -7.99 -4.02
N PHE A 148 9.89 -7.11 -3.96
CA PHE A 148 10.00 -5.75 -4.44
C PHE A 148 11.05 -4.91 -3.72
N ARG A 149 11.29 -5.18 -2.43
CA ARG A 149 12.37 -4.54 -1.66
C ARG A 149 13.73 -4.82 -2.28
N ASN A 150 13.94 -6.05 -2.73
CA ASN A 150 15.24 -6.56 -3.18
C ASN A 150 15.53 -6.27 -4.67
N GLU A 151 14.53 -5.84 -5.43
CA GLU A 151 14.69 -5.35 -6.80
C GLU A 151 15.25 -3.91 -6.83
#